data_518f591cfff88db1cf121cc1e92dff46
#
_entry.id   518f591cfff88db1cf121cc1e92dff46
#
_cell.length_a   1.000
_cell.length_b   1.000
_cell.length_c   1.000
_cell.angle_alpha   90.00
_cell.angle_beta   90.00
_cell.angle_gamma   90.00
#
_symmetry.space_group_name_H-M   'P 1'
#
loop_
_entity.id
_entity.type
_entity.pdbx_description
1 polymer ?
#
loop_
_entity_poly.entity_id
_entity_poly.type
_entity_poly.pdbx_seq_one_letter_code
_entity_poly.pdbx_strand_id
1 'polypeptide(L)'
;SVQTLMIVIVPMLLIFAVLVYFLITQPLNYLSGQLAAITPGKGQRIAIPKTHKHSEIGTISNNINKLLYRTEALFKQERSLRQEIELFEKRFRLMFEKSSSPTLLVKERGDILLINEAAQDLLIGLGLDLEERFPDALGKACKTPDILYTFTSNSVNQKQVMQSEFEFSNQLTQETVWLNIIIINTESDDQWYLQVFISDITMKKVMISQLKQKAQYDRLTGLNNRYGAELVLLEWLDQQRPFSLILLDLDEFKPINDIHGHNAGDAMLQHIAEQLKLNVRADDLICRWGGDEFLIALANISDQETKDIATNLTKVIATPFNYTKADQAHTLVVSASLGIACYPEHATSLKALVECADVAMYTIKRTSKNNFAFYQI
;
A
#
# COMPACT_ATOMS: atom_id res chain seq x y z
N SER A 1 -103.29 -19.19 -40.98
CA SER A 1 -103.70 -17.87 -40.37
C SER A 1 -102.52 -17.38 -39.43
N VAL A 2 -102.43 -16.08 -39.21
CA VAL A 2 -101.39 -15.47 -38.38
C VAL A 2 -101.38 -16.04 -36.95
N GLN A 3 -102.55 -16.43 -36.45
CA GLN A 3 -102.66 -17.03 -35.08
C GLN A 3 -102.01 -18.41 -34.99
N THR A 4 -102.10 -19.27 -36.03
CA THR A 4 -101.48 -20.58 -36.07
C THR A 4 -99.94 -20.45 -36.14
N LEU A 5 -99.40 -19.41 -36.79
CA LEU A 5 -98.01 -19.13 -36.88
C LEU A 5 -97.40 -18.65 -35.51
N MET A 6 -98.18 -17.81 -34.81
CA MET A 6 -97.81 -17.33 -33.47
C MET A 6 -97.75 -18.46 -32.40
N ILE A 7 -98.68 -19.42 -32.49
CA ILE A 7 -98.76 -20.58 -31.59
C ILE A 7 -97.53 -21.50 -31.70
N VAL A 8 -96.85 -21.50 -32.83
CA VAL A 8 -95.67 -22.35 -33.06
C VAL A 8 -94.36 -21.54 -32.83
N ILE A 9 -94.30 -20.29 -33.25
CA ILE A 9 -93.09 -19.46 -33.16
C ILE A 9 -92.79 -19.05 -31.71
N VAL A 10 -93.79 -18.69 -30.94
CA VAL A 10 -93.51 -18.20 -29.53
C VAL A 10 -92.97 -19.35 -28.68
N PRO A 11 -93.50 -20.57 -28.60
CA PRO A 11 -92.89 -21.69 -27.91
C PRO A 11 -91.48 -22.04 -28.40
N MET A 12 -91.30 -22.02 -29.78
CA MET A 12 -89.99 -22.30 -30.37
C MET A 12 -88.93 -21.29 -29.97
N LEU A 13 -89.25 -19.97 -29.94
CA LEU A 13 -88.38 -18.93 -29.45
C LEU A 13 -88.11 -19.10 -27.96
N LEU A 14 -89.10 -19.51 -27.19
CA LEU A 14 -88.92 -19.71 -25.71
C LEU A 14 -88.02 -20.92 -25.47
N ILE A 15 -88.19 -22.00 -26.18
CA ILE A 15 -87.32 -23.20 -26.12
C ILE A 15 -85.89 -22.78 -26.54
N PHE A 16 -85.75 -22.00 -27.60
CA PHE A 16 -84.47 -21.53 -28.07
C PHE A 16 -83.78 -20.63 -27.00
N ALA A 17 -84.53 -19.68 -26.41
CA ALA A 17 -84.01 -18.80 -25.35
C ALA A 17 -83.58 -19.61 -24.10
N VAL A 18 -84.35 -20.61 -23.72
CA VAL A 18 -84.00 -21.52 -22.61
C VAL A 18 -82.75 -22.34 -22.95
N LEU A 19 -82.64 -22.83 -24.14
CA LEU A 19 -81.48 -23.57 -24.61
C LEU A 19 -80.21 -22.69 -24.63
N VAL A 20 -80.29 -21.50 -25.15
CA VAL A 20 -79.18 -20.51 -25.11
C VAL A 20 -78.79 -20.15 -23.68
N TYR A 21 -79.78 -19.99 -22.81
CA TYR A 21 -79.49 -19.70 -21.40
C TYR A 21 -78.71 -20.86 -20.75
N PHE A 22 -79.14 -22.11 -20.86
CA PHE A 22 -78.48 -23.24 -20.23
C PHE A 22 -77.19 -23.69 -20.92
N LEU A 23 -77.05 -23.57 -22.23
CA LEU A 23 -75.90 -23.99 -22.96
C LEU A 23 -74.78 -22.96 -23.05
N ILE A 24 -75.08 -21.66 -22.94
CA ILE A 24 -74.14 -20.59 -23.13
C ILE A 24 -74.07 -19.64 -21.89
N THR A 25 -75.19 -19.05 -21.50
CA THR A 25 -75.19 -17.96 -20.51
C THR A 25 -74.84 -18.46 -19.12
N GLN A 26 -75.43 -19.52 -18.65
CA GLN A 26 -75.18 -20.12 -17.34
C GLN A 26 -73.72 -20.61 -17.17
N PRO A 27 -73.13 -21.38 -18.12
CA PRO A 27 -71.71 -21.76 -18.02
C PRO A 27 -70.74 -20.61 -18.08
N LEU A 28 -70.99 -19.56 -18.87
CA LEU A 28 -70.19 -18.35 -18.92
C LEU A 28 -70.23 -17.58 -17.59
N ASN A 29 -71.40 -17.41 -17.00
CA ASN A 29 -71.54 -16.77 -15.69
C ASN A 29 -70.84 -17.57 -14.60
N TYR A 30 -70.90 -18.91 -14.67
CA TYR A 30 -70.14 -19.79 -13.76
C TYR A 30 -68.64 -19.62 -13.89
N LEU A 31 -68.10 -19.59 -15.14
CA LEU A 31 -66.69 -19.34 -15.38
C LEU A 31 -66.25 -17.95 -14.90
N SER A 32 -67.04 -16.92 -15.20
CA SER A 32 -66.82 -15.55 -14.75
C SER A 32 -66.72 -15.47 -13.22
N GLY A 33 -67.67 -16.11 -12.52
CA GLY A 33 -67.69 -16.14 -11.04
C GLY A 33 -66.47 -16.87 -10.45
N GLN A 34 -66.07 -18.00 -11.10
CA GLN A 34 -64.84 -18.70 -10.65
C GLN A 34 -63.58 -17.89 -10.89
N LEU A 35 -63.49 -17.18 -12.05
CA LEU A 35 -62.33 -16.35 -12.37
C LEU A 35 -62.22 -15.19 -11.42
N ALA A 36 -63.37 -14.54 -11.05
CA ALA A 36 -63.39 -13.46 -10.09
C ALA A 36 -62.96 -13.88 -8.67
N ALA A 37 -63.15 -15.16 -8.32
CA ALA A 37 -62.79 -15.70 -7.02
C ALA A 37 -61.30 -16.21 -6.97
N ILE A 38 -60.59 -16.27 -8.12
CA ILE A 38 -59.21 -16.72 -8.16
C ILE A 38 -58.27 -15.62 -7.62
N THR A 39 -57.49 -15.97 -6.62
CA THR A 39 -56.37 -15.14 -6.16
C THR A 39 -55.09 -15.61 -6.87
N PRO A 40 -54.42 -14.74 -7.64
CA PRO A 40 -53.19 -15.09 -8.30
C PRO A 40 -52.13 -15.63 -7.32
N GLY A 41 -51.43 -16.71 -7.67
CA GLY A 41 -50.39 -17.29 -6.86
C GLY A 41 -50.81 -18.32 -5.81
N LYS A 42 -52.12 -18.65 -5.68
CA LYS A 42 -52.63 -19.69 -4.75
C LYS A 42 -52.89 -21.06 -5.35
N GLY A 43 -52.45 -21.33 -6.56
CA GLY A 43 -52.60 -22.64 -7.19
C GLY A 43 -54.04 -22.99 -7.63
N GLN A 44 -54.96 -22.02 -7.57
CA GLN A 44 -56.37 -22.22 -7.92
C GLN A 44 -56.54 -22.39 -9.43
N ARG A 45 -57.51 -23.22 -9.83
CA ARG A 45 -57.84 -23.50 -11.23
C ARG A 45 -59.35 -23.42 -11.43
N ILE A 46 -59.75 -23.09 -12.67
CA ILE A 46 -61.14 -23.07 -13.06
C ILE A 46 -61.59 -24.53 -13.30
N ALA A 47 -62.69 -24.94 -12.65
CA ALA A 47 -63.30 -26.24 -12.87
C ALA A 47 -64.03 -26.26 -14.24
N ILE A 48 -63.73 -27.26 -15.08
CA ILE A 48 -64.39 -27.44 -16.35
C ILE A 48 -65.69 -28.26 -16.14
N PRO A 49 -66.87 -27.67 -16.46
CA PRO A 49 -68.13 -28.44 -16.36
C PRO A 49 -68.08 -29.69 -17.24
N LYS A 50 -68.48 -30.85 -16.68
CA LYS A 50 -68.35 -32.14 -17.36
C LYS A 50 -69.08 -32.16 -18.73
N THR A 51 -70.20 -31.43 -18.86
CA THR A 51 -71.02 -31.28 -20.08
C THR A 51 -70.34 -30.44 -21.18
N HIS A 52 -69.31 -29.63 -20.82
CA HIS A 52 -68.65 -28.70 -21.74
C HIS A 52 -67.19 -29.05 -22.02
N LYS A 53 -66.74 -30.28 -21.65
CA LYS A 53 -65.34 -30.68 -21.75
C LYS A 53 -64.74 -30.59 -23.18
N HIS A 54 -65.58 -30.84 -24.20
CA HIS A 54 -65.21 -30.81 -25.61
C HIS A 54 -65.86 -29.65 -26.42
N SER A 55 -66.37 -28.63 -25.71
CA SER A 55 -66.94 -27.42 -26.33
C SER A 55 -65.97 -26.26 -26.32
N GLU A 56 -66.32 -25.16 -26.95
CA GLU A 56 -65.57 -23.88 -26.94
C GLU A 56 -65.36 -23.38 -25.50
N ILE A 57 -66.37 -23.54 -24.62
CA ILE A 57 -66.31 -23.19 -23.20
C ILE A 57 -65.20 -23.99 -22.48
N GLY A 58 -65.11 -25.28 -22.77
CA GLY A 58 -64.05 -26.15 -22.25
C GLY A 58 -62.66 -25.73 -22.73
N THR A 59 -62.57 -25.32 -24.02
CA THR A 59 -61.31 -24.82 -24.62
C THR A 59 -60.88 -23.50 -23.94
N ILE A 60 -61.81 -22.57 -23.72
CA ILE A 60 -61.56 -21.30 -22.99
C ILE A 60 -61.08 -21.60 -21.57
N SER A 61 -61.75 -22.48 -20.84
CA SER A 61 -61.38 -22.85 -19.47
C SER A 61 -59.97 -23.45 -19.42
N ASN A 62 -59.62 -24.31 -20.37
CA ASN A 62 -58.27 -24.88 -20.47
C ASN A 62 -57.21 -23.82 -20.78
N ASN A 63 -57.51 -22.88 -21.68
CA ASN A 63 -56.58 -21.76 -21.99
C ASN A 63 -56.39 -20.83 -20.77
N ILE A 64 -57.46 -20.53 -20.04
CA ILE A 64 -57.37 -19.75 -18.79
C ILE A 64 -56.51 -20.52 -17.77
N ASN A 65 -56.71 -21.82 -17.57
CA ASN A 65 -55.89 -22.63 -16.67
C ASN A 65 -54.42 -22.68 -17.09
N LYS A 66 -54.10 -22.71 -18.38
CA LYS A 66 -52.74 -22.58 -18.89
C LYS A 66 -52.11 -21.20 -18.56
N LEU A 67 -52.89 -20.12 -18.73
CA LEU A 67 -52.46 -18.77 -18.35
C LEU A 67 -52.21 -18.68 -16.83
N LEU A 68 -53.12 -19.18 -16.01
CA LEU A 68 -52.95 -19.23 -14.54
C LEU A 68 -51.70 -20.01 -14.15
N TYR A 69 -51.42 -21.14 -14.80
CA TYR A 69 -50.20 -21.90 -14.54
C TYR A 69 -48.93 -21.12 -14.89
N ARG A 70 -48.91 -20.41 -16.05
CA ARG A 70 -47.78 -19.61 -16.47
C ARG A 70 -47.57 -18.41 -15.51
N THR A 71 -48.64 -17.73 -15.13
CA THR A 71 -48.60 -16.60 -14.20
C THR A 71 -48.06 -17.03 -12.84
N GLU A 72 -48.51 -18.19 -12.34
CA GLU A 72 -48.02 -18.76 -11.07
C GLU A 72 -46.53 -19.11 -11.13
N ALA A 73 -46.06 -19.67 -12.22
CA ALA A 73 -44.65 -19.96 -12.45
C ALA A 73 -43.82 -18.66 -12.46
N LEU A 74 -44.29 -17.61 -13.10
CA LEU A 74 -43.65 -16.29 -13.10
C LEU A 74 -43.59 -15.66 -11.72
N PHE A 75 -44.66 -15.70 -10.94
CA PHE A 75 -44.66 -15.20 -9.56
C PHE A 75 -43.69 -15.95 -8.65
N LYS A 76 -43.61 -17.28 -8.84
CA LYS A 76 -42.65 -18.10 -8.10
C LYS A 76 -41.22 -17.76 -8.47
N GLN A 77 -40.94 -17.55 -9.73
CA GLN A 77 -39.64 -17.15 -10.25
C GLN A 77 -39.27 -15.74 -9.72
N GLU A 78 -40.18 -14.78 -9.79
CA GLU A 78 -39.98 -13.43 -9.28
C GLU A 78 -39.64 -13.44 -7.79
N ARG A 79 -40.39 -14.19 -6.98
CA ARG A 79 -40.12 -14.33 -5.54
C ARG A 79 -38.75 -14.92 -5.27
N SER A 80 -38.39 -15.97 -6.01
CA SER A 80 -37.05 -16.60 -5.89
C SER A 80 -35.94 -15.60 -6.22
N LEU A 81 -36.11 -14.85 -7.32
CA LEU A 81 -35.12 -13.84 -7.73
C LEU A 81 -35.00 -12.70 -6.72
N ARG A 82 -36.11 -12.21 -6.17
CA ARG A 82 -36.09 -11.21 -5.09
C ARG A 82 -35.32 -11.69 -3.86
N GLN A 83 -35.59 -12.92 -3.43
CA GLN A 83 -34.89 -13.52 -2.29
C GLN A 83 -33.37 -13.66 -2.56
N GLU A 84 -33.01 -14.02 -3.78
CA GLU A 84 -31.61 -14.15 -4.19
C GLU A 84 -30.91 -12.79 -4.19
N ILE A 85 -31.57 -11.74 -4.72
CA ILE A 85 -31.06 -10.36 -4.67
C ILE A 85 -30.89 -9.87 -3.23
N GLU A 86 -31.89 -10.04 -2.37
CA GLU A 86 -31.80 -9.66 -0.95
C GLU A 86 -30.66 -10.38 -0.23
N LEU A 87 -30.48 -11.67 -0.50
CA LEU A 87 -29.38 -12.45 0.09
C LEU A 87 -28.02 -12.00 -0.44
N PHE A 88 -27.94 -11.70 -1.73
CA PHE A 88 -26.71 -11.17 -2.36
C PHE A 88 -26.35 -9.80 -1.75
N GLU A 89 -27.31 -8.88 -1.67
CA GLU A 89 -27.10 -7.55 -1.07
C GLU A 89 -26.61 -7.67 0.38
N LYS A 90 -27.23 -8.54 1.19
CA LYS A 90 -26.82 -8.77 2.56
C LYS A 90 -25.40 -9.33 2.66
N ARG A 91 -25.05 -10.29 1.81
CA ARG A 91 -23.69 -10.86 1.76
C ARG A 91 -22.66 -9.83 1.31
N PHE A 92 -22.97 -9.07 0.27
CA PHE A 92 -22.10 -8.00 -0.23
C PHE A 92 -21.84 -6.96 0.87
N ARG A 93 -22.89 -6.47 1.52
CA ARG A 93 -22.79 -5.50 2.62
C ARG A 93 -21.92 -6.04 3.76
N LEU A 94 -22.13 -7.28 4.18
CA LEU A 94 -21.31 -7.90 5.21
C LEU A 94 -19.84 -8.03 4.81
N MET A 95 -19.56 -8.44 3.56
CA MET A 95 -18.17 -8.55 3.06
C MET A 95 -17.50 -7.18 2.98
N PHE A 96 -18.21 -6.16 2.52
CA PHE A 96 -17.69 -4.80 2.42
C PHE A 96 -17.42 -4.20 3.81
N GLU A 97 -18.42 -4.23 4.71
CA GLU A 97 -18.32 -3.64 6.06
C GLU A 97 -17.26 -4.34 6.93
N LYS A 98 -17.16 -5.67 6.85
CA LYS A 98 -16.20 -6.45 7.65
C LYS A 98 -14.85 -6.69 6.99
N SER A 99 -14.63 -6.08 5.82
CA SER A 99 -13.29 -6.06 5.21
C SER A 99 -12.31 -5.31 6.11
N SER A 100 -11.16 -5.91 6.39
CA SER A 100 -10.07 -5.26 7.12
C SER A 100 -9.31 -4.21 6.30
N SER A 101 -9.57 -4.15 4.99
CA SER A 101 -8.96 -3.17 4.10
C SER A 101 -9.82 -1.90 4.06
N PRO A 102 -9.31 -0.75 4.52
CA PRO A 102 -9.99 0.54 4.41
C PRO A 102 -10.39 0.85 2.97
N THR A 103 -11.70 0.93 2.71
CA THR A 103 -12.25 1.06 1.36
C THR A 103 -13.38 2.08 1.32
N LEU A 104 -13.31 2.97 0.31
CA LEU A 104 -14.36 3.94 0.01
C LEU A 104 -14.82 3.76 -1.44
N LEU A 105 -16.11 4.00 -1.67
CA LEU A 105 -16.68 4.20 -3.00
C LEU A 105 -17.10 5.66 -3.11
N VAL A 106 -16.57 6.36 -4.09
CA VAL A 106 -16.71 7.81 -4.24
C VAL A 106 -17.27 8.11 -5.62
N LYS A 107 -18.19 9.10 -5.72
CA LYS A 107 -18.63 9.62 -7.00
C LYS A 107 -17.54 10.48 -7.64
N GLU A 108 -17.65 10.73 -8.94
CA GLU A 108 -16.74 11.59 -9.71
C GLU A 108 -16.53 12.97 -9.04
N ARG A 109 -17.54 13.53 -8.40
CA ARG A 109 -17.49 14.83 -7.71
C ARG A 109 -16.91 14.79 -6.29
N GLY A 110 -16.47 13.62 -5.82
CA GLY A 110 -15.89 13.46 -4.49
C GLY A 110 -16.88 13.09 -3.38
N ASP A 111 -18.18 12.97 -3.67
CA ASP A 111 -19.18 12.56 -2.67
C ASP A 111 -18.98 11.07 -2.32
N ILE A 112 -18.80 10.77 -1.05
CA ILE A 112 -18.61 9.39 -0.56
C ILE A 112 -19.96 8.68 -0.57
N LEU A 113 -20.06 7.59 -1.35
CA LEU A 113 -21.24 6.75 -1.43
C LEU A 113 -21.25 5.64 -0.38
N LEU A 114 -20.13 4.96 -0.24
CA LEU A 114 -19.94 3.86 0.70
C LEU A 114 -18.58 4.01 1.34
N ILE A 115 -18.51 3.72 2.62
CA ILE A 115 -17.29 3.66 3.41
C ILE A 115 -17.42 2.48 4.37
N ASN A 116 -16.44 1.59 4.40
CA ASN A 116 -16.48 0.45 5.30
C ASN A 116 -15.93 0.80 6.71
N GLU A 117 -16.19 -0.08 7.68
CA GLU A 117 -15.81 0.10 9.08
C GLU A 117 -14.29 0.40 9.22
N ALA A 118 -13.45 -0.36 8.51
CA ALA A 118 -11.99 -0.16 8.55
C ALA A 118 -11.55 1.22 8.04
N ALA A 119 -12.21 1.78 7.01
CA ALA A 119 -11.91 3.11 6.52
C ALA A 119 -12.41 4.21 7.47
N GLN A 120 -13.58 4.01 8.11
CA GLN A 120 -14.07 4.92 9.14
C GLN A 120 -13.10 4.99 10.32
N ASP A 121 -12.68 3.82 10.84
CA ASP A 121 -11.74 3.74 11.96
C ASP A 121 -10.41 4.41 11.63
N LEU A 122 -9.88 4.19 10.42
CA LEU A 122 -8.65 4.82 9.96
C LEU A 122 -8.77 6.35 9.90
N LEU A 123 -9.82 6.88 9.27
CA LEU A 123 -10.00 8.33 9.09
C LEU A 123 -10.29 9.03 10.42
N ILE A 124 -11.13 8.44 11.27
CA ILE A 124 -11.38 8.94 12.63
C ILE A 124 -10.09 8.91 13.46
N GLY A 125 -9.31 7.82 13.38
CA GLY A 125 -8.02 7.69 14.06
C GLY A 125 -6.99 8.74 13.62
N LEU A 126 -7.11 9.28 12.41
CA LEU A 126 -6.31 10.39 11.89
C LEU A 126 -6.87 11.77 12.28
N GLY A 127 -8.06 11.84 12.89
CA GLY A 127 -8.76 13.08 13.23
C GLY A 127 -9.39 13.78 12.03
N LEU A 128 -9.79 13.01 11.00
CA LEU A 128 -10.40 13.54 9.78
C LEU A 128 -11.94 13.45 9.84
N ASP A 129 -12.58 14.41 9.21
CA ASP A 129 -14.04 14.49 9.13
C ASP A 129 -14.57 13.61 7.99
N LEU A 130 -15.51 12.71 8.31
CA LEU A 130 -16.14 11.80 7.37
C LEU A 130 -17.27 12.46 6.53
N GLU A 131 -17.74 13.63 6.94
CA GLU A 131 -18.78 14.38 6.20
C GLU A 131 -18.18 15.17 5.03
N GLU A 132 -16.86 15.32 5.01
CA GLU A 132 -16.16 16.01 3.94
C GLU A 132 -16.01 15.15 2.70
N ARG A 133 -15.89 15.82 1.55
CA ARG A 133 -15.67 15.16 0.26
C ARG A 133 -14.26 14.55 0.19
N PHE A 134 -14.13 13.48 -0.54
CA PHE A 134 -12.86 12.97 -0.99
C PHE A 134 -12.40 13.78 -2.25
N PRO A 135 -11.14 14.29 -2.36
CA PRO A 135 -10.03 14.08 -1.41
C PRO A 135 -9.86 15.16 -0.34
N ASP A 136 -10.80 16.10 -0.16
CA ASP A 136 -10.65 17.29 0.69
C ASP A 136 -10.35 16.92 2.15
N ALA A 137 -11.05 15.91 2.68
CA ALA A 137 -10.81 15.40 4.03
C ALA A 137 -9.35 14.97 4.23
N LEU A 138 -8.78 14.24 3.27
CA LEU A 138 -7.39 13.80 3.31
C LEU A 138 -6.40 14.96 3.05
N GLY A 139 -6.78 15.90 2.18
CA GLY A 139 -5.94 17.04 1.80
C GLY A 139 -5.51 17.91 2.98
N LYS A 140 -6.38 18.06 4.00
CA LYS A 140 -6.09 18.84 5.21
C LYS A 140 -4.94 18.28 6.04
N ALA A 141 -4.77 16.98 6.04
CA ALA A 141 -3.73 16.30 6.80
C ALA A 141 -2.49 15.94 5.96
N CYS A 142 -2.60 15.99 4.62
CA CYS A 142 -1.54 15.65 3.70
C CYS A 142 -0.45 16.73 3.69
N LYS A 143 0.82 16.32 3.77
CA LYS A 143 1.96 17.26 3.66
C LYS A 143 2.16 17.81 2.25
N THR A 144 1.64 17.12 1.24
CA THR A 144 1.71 17.52 -0.18
C THR A 144 0.32 17.50 -0.82
N PRO A 145 -0.60 18.39 -0.40
CA PRO A 145 -1.99 18.37 -0.85
C PRO A 145 -2.12 18.54 -2.36
N ASP A 146 -1.33 19.40 -2.99
CA ASP A 146 -1.36 19.63 -4.45
C ASP A 146 -1.08 18.35 -5.25
N ILE A 147 -0.15 17.52 -4.77
CA ILE A 147 0.18 16.24 -5.41
C ILE A 147 -0.98 15.25 -5.22
N LEU A 148 -1.61 15.23 -4.05
CA LEU A 148 -2.78 14.39 -3.78
C LEU A 148 -3.95 14.79 -4.68
N TYR A 149 -4.25 16.09 -4.82
CA TYR A 149 -5.31 16.59 -5.71
C TYR A 149 -5.04 16.27 -7.17
N THR A 150 -3.79 16.44 -7.63
CA THR A 150 -3.38 16.06 -8.99
C THR A 150 -3.53 14.56 -9.22
N PHE A 151 -3.10 13.75 -8.27
CA PHE A 151 -3.23 12.28 -8.32
C PHE A 151 -4.70 11.86 -8.43
N THR A 152 -5.61 12.41 -7.61
CA THR A 152 -7.03 12.09 -7.64
C THR A 152 -7.71 12.59 -8.92
N SER A 153 -7.38 13.77 -9.40
CA SER A 153 -7.91 14.31 -10.66
C SER A 153 -7.47 13.49 -11.87
N ASN A 154 -6.21 13.04 -11.89
CA ASN A 154 -5.71 12.18 -12.95
C ASN A 154 -6.38 10.80 -12.95
N SER A 155 -6.76 10.27 -11.79
CA SER A 155 -7.44 8.98 -11.67
C SER A 155 -8.85 9.00 -12.29
N VAL A 156 -9.54 10.14 -12.29
CA VAL A 156 -10.84 10.32 -12.97
C VAL A 156 -10.68 10.19 -14.49
N ASN A 157 -9.57 10.70 -15.04
CA ASN A 157 -9.35 10.76 -16.48
C ASN A 157 -8.69 9.50 -17.07
N GLN A 158 -8.06 8.67 -16.24
CA GLN A 158 -7.34 7.49 -16.70
C GLN A 158 -8.09 6.21 -16.34
N LYS A 159 -8.29 5.32 -17.34
CA LYS A 159 -8.91 3.98 -17.14
C LYS A 159 -7.93 2.95 -16.53
N GLN A 160 -7.00 3.40 -15.70
CA GLN A 160 -5.96 2.55 -15.10
C GLN A 160 -5.99 2.64 -13.58
N VAL A 161 -5.51 1.57 -12.94
CA VAL A 161 -5.28 1.58 -11.49
C VAL A 161 -4.15 2.56 -11.20
N MET A 162 -4.41 3.54 -10.36
CA MET A 162 -3.41 4.49 -9.89
C MET A 162 -3.06 4.18 -8.43
N GLN A 163 -1.78 4.24 -8.12
CA GLN A 163 -1.26 4.01 -6.77
C GLN A 163 -0.19 5.05 -6.44
N SER A 164 -0.26 5.61 -5.23
CA SER A 164 0.78 6.49 -4.70
C SER A 164 0.82 6.47 -3.18
N GLU A 165 1.99 6.80 -2.63
CA GLU A 165 2.23 6.87 -1.20
C GLU A 165 2.33 8.35 -0.79
N PHE A 166 1.61 8.73 0.26
CA PHE A 166 1.57 10.10 0.76
C PHE A 166 1.89 10.15 2.24
N GLU A 167 2.51 11.25 2.65
CA GLU A 167 2.81 11.56 4.03
C GLU A 167 1.72 12.46 4.62
N PHE A 168 1.17 12.05 5.76
CA PHE A 168 0.13 12.76 6.50
C PHE A 168 0.61 13.12 7.90
N SER A 169 0.03 14.17 8.45
CA SER A 169 0.13 14.48 9.88
C SER A 169 -1.18 14.08 10.55
N ASN A 170 -1.13 13.15 11.50
CA ASN A 170 -2.28 12.81 12.32
C ASN A 170 -2.75 14.06 13.07
N GLN A 171 -4.00 14.47 12.89
CA GLN A 171 -4.51 15.72 13.44
C GLN A 171 -4.71 15.66 14.98
N LEU A 172 -4.78 14.45 15.55
CA LEU A 172 -4.96 14.22 16.98
C LEU A 172 -3.62 14.13 17.72
N THR A 173 -2.65 13.35 17.18
CA THR A 173 -1.38 13.04 17.84
C THR A 173 -0.21 13.86 17.30
N GLN A 174 -0.37 14.55 16.16
CA GLN A 174 0.68 15.25 15.41
C GLN A 174 1.80 14.32 14.89
N GLU A 175 1.61 13.01 14.96
CA GLU A 175 2.56 12.04 14.45
C GLU A 175 2.48 11.94 12.94
N THR A 176 3.61 11.58 12.33
CA THR A 176 3.67 11.32 10.88
C THR A 176 3.11 9.93 10.55
N VAL A 177 2.16 9.89 9.64
CA VAL A 177 1.53 8.66 9.12
C VAL A 177 1.74 8.58 7.62
N TRP A 178 2.14 7.41 7.13
CA TRP A 178 2.27 7.14 5.70
C TRP A 178 1.11 6.29 5.20
N LEU A 179 0.36 6.82 4.26
CA LEU A 179 -0.75 6.10 3.61
C LEU A 179 -0.40 5.79 2.15
N ASN A 180 -0.63 4.53 1.78
CA ASN A 180 -0.66 4.12 0.38
C ASN A 180 -2.11 4.17 -0.10
N ILE A 181 -2.37 4.95 -1.14
CA ILE A 181 -3.69 5.15 -1.72
C ILE A 181 -3.72 4.52 -3.11
N ILE A 182 -4.68 3.63 -3.32
CA ILE A 182 -4.96 3.01 -4.61
C ILE A 182 -6.34 3.46 -5.06
N ILE A 183 -6.43 4.00 -6.27
CA ILE A 183 -7.68 4.43 -6.87
C ILE A 183 -7.93 3.61 -8.14
N ILE A 184 -9.12 2.99 -8.20
CA ILE A 184 -9.61 2.26 -9.36
C ILE A 184 -10.83 3.00 -9.89
N ASN A 185 -10.77 3.45 -11.15
CA ASN A 185 -11.90 4.07 -11.81
C ASN A 185 -12.80 2.99 -12.42
N THR A 186 -14.08 3.01 -12.10
CA THR A 186 -15.07 2.02 -12.53
C THR A 186 -16.31 2.74 -13.07
N GLU A 187 -16.78 2.30 -14.24
CA GLU A 187 -18.00 2.82 -14.87
C GLU A 187 -19.16 1.84 -14.64
N SER A 188 -20.30 2.36 -14.18
CA SER A 188 -21.56 1.61 -14.06
C SER A 188 -22.73 2.55 -14.34
N ASP A 189 -23.69 2.11 -15.17
CA ASP A 189 -24.89 2.86 -15.53
C ASP A 189 -24.61 4.29 -16.04
N ASP A 190 -23.62 4.42 -16.93
CA ASP A 190 -23.13 5.71 -17.48
C ASP A 190 -22.62 6.70 -16.41
N GLN A 191 -22.29 6.22 -15.21
CA GLN A 191 -21.70 7.00 -14.13
C GLN A 191 -20.34 6.45 -13.73
N TRP A 192 -19.43 7.37 -13.40
CA TRP A 192 -18.09 7.03 -12.95
C TRP A 192 -18.02 7.00 -11.42
N TYR A 193 -17.34 5.99 -10.91
CA TYR A 193 -17.08 5.77 -9.48
C TYR A 193 -15.60 5.51 -9.26
N LEU A 194 -15.07 6.08 -8.18
CA LEU A 194 -13.72 5.80 -7.72
C LEU A 194 -13.80 4.82 -6.55
N GLN A 195 -13.20 3.65 -6.71
CA GLN A 195 -12.93 2.74 -5.60
C GLN A 195 -11.58 3.14 -5.03
N VAL A 196 -11.57 3.60 -3.78
CA VAL A 196 -10.38 4.07 -3.09
C VAL A 196 -10.03 3.08 -1.99
N PHE A 197 -8.83 2.53 -2.07
CA PHE A 197 -8.27 1.66 -1.04
C PHE A 197 -7.14 2.42 -0.34
N ILE A 198 -7.18 2.43 0.99
CA ILE A 198 -6.18 3.13 1.80
C ILE A 198 -5.51 2.10 2.70
N SER A 199 -4.18 2.16 2.77
CA SER A 199 -3.40 1.28 3.65
C SER A 199 -2.41 2.11 4.45
N ASP A 200 -2.41 1.97 5.77
CA ASP A 200 -1.36 2.52 6.62
C ASP A 200 -0.06 1.71 6.41
N ILE A 201 0.96 2.38 5.91
CA ILE A 201 2.28 1.81 5.64
C ILE A 201 3.36 2.40 6.56
N THR A 202 2.98 3.10 7.63
CA THR A 202 3.90 3.79 8.55
C THR A 202 4.92 2.83 9.13
N MET A 203 4.48 1.71 9.69
CA MET A 203 5.39 0.69 10.24
C MET A 203 6.31 0.10 9.18
N LYS A 204 5.82 -0.11 7.96
CA LYS A 204 6.65 -0.56 6.83
C LYS A 204 7.75 0.44 6.50
N LYS A 205 7.44 1.74 6.46
CA LYS A 205 8.43 2.82 6.22
C LYS A 205 9.46 2.90 7.33
N VAL A 206 9.04 2.84 8.59
CA VAL A 206 9.94 2.81 9.76
C VAL A 206 10.87 1.60 9.68
N MET A 207 10.33 0.42 9.41
CA MET A 207 11.13 -0.82 9.30
C MET A 207 12.15 -0.75 8.15
N ILE A 208 11.74 -0.25 6.99
CA ILE A 208 12.66 -0.05 5.84
C ILE A 208 13.77 0.95 6.22
N SER A 209 13.44 2.06 6.90
CA SER A 209 14.43 3.03 7.37
C SER A 209 15.42 2.40 8.36
N GLN A 210 14.93 1.63 9.33
CA GLN A 210 15.78 0.90 10.28
C GLN A 210 16.66 -0.14 9.61
N LEU A 211 16.13 -0.86 8.62
CA LEU A 211 16.92 -1.82 7.84
C LEU A 211 18.02 -1.13 7.03
N LYS A 212 17.71 0.02 6.41
CA LYS A 212 18.70 0.85 5.71
C LYS A 212 19.79 1.32 6.66
N GLN A 213 19.44 1.83 7.84
CA GLN A 213 20.41 2.22 8.84
C GLN A 213 21.30 1.05 9.27
N LYS A 214 20.71 -0.10 9.61
CA LYS A 214 21.47 -1.30 9.97
C LYS A 214 22.38 -1.80 8.84
N ALA A 215 21.99 -1.58 7.59
CA ALA A 215 22.77 -1.99 6.43
C ALA A 215 23.92 -1.03 6.09
N GLN A 216 23.82 0.27 6.46
CA GLN A 216 24.78 1.30 6.07
C GLN A 216 25.74 1.73 7.17
N TYR A 217 25.44 1.43 8.46
CA TYR A 217 26.27 1.86 9.58
C TYR A 217 26.86 0.68 10.34
N ASP A 218 28.08 0.89 10.87
CA ASP A 218 28.73 -0.04 11.80
C ASP A 218 28.13 0.08 13.20
N ARG A 219 27.70 -1.05 13.76
CA ARG A 219 26.98 -1.07 15.05
C ARG A 219 27.84 -0.66 16.24
N LEU A 220 29.14 -0.89 16.18
CA LEU A 220 30.05 -0.60 17.29
C LEU A 220 30.39 0.87 17.33
N THR A 221 30.72 1.47 16.19
CA THR A 221 31.28 2.83 16.11
C THR A 221 30.24 3.87 15.70
N GLY A 222 29.11 3.46 15.14
CA GLY A 222 28.09 4.38 14.60
C GLY A 222 28.56 5.16 13.36
N LEU A 223 29.71 4.80 12.78
CA LEU A 223 30.17 5.33 11.49
C LEU A 223 29.49 4.60 10.34
N ASN A 224 29.63 5.10 9.11
CA ASN A 224 29.29 4.27 7.96
C ASN A 224 30.07 2.96 8.03
N ASN A 225 29.44 1.87 7.62
CA ASN A 225 30.18 0.65 7.31
C ASN A 225 30.68 0.71 5.86
N ARG A 226 31.40 -0.29 5.42
CA ARG A 226 31.94 -0.37 4.06
C ARG A 226 30.86 -0.17 3.00
N TYR A 227 29.70 -0.84 3.13
CA TYR A 227 28.62 -0.72 2.18
C TYR A 227 28.03 0.70 2.12
N GLY A 228 27.82 1.36 3.28
CA GLY A 228 27.36 2.73 3.36
C GLY A 228 28.34 3.71 2.72
N ALA A 229 29.64 3.51 2.94
CA ALA A 229 30.68 4.32 2.33
C ALA A 229 30.79 4.14 0.81
N GLU A 230 30.71 2.90 0.33
CA GLU A 230 30.71 2.60 -1.11
C GLU A 230 29.56 3.33 -1.84
N LEU A 231 28.36 3.39 -1.26
CA LEU A 231 27.23 4.11 -1.84
C LEU A 231 27.50 5.60 -1.99
N VAL A 232 28.03 6.26 -0.95
CA VAL A 232 28.34 7.71 -0.96
C VAL A 232 29.46 7.99 -1.96
N LEU A 233 30.51 7.19 -1.98
CA LEU A 233 31.67 7.40 -2.87
C LEU A 233 31.31 7.16 -4.34
N LEU A 234 30.43 6.22 -4.65
CA LEU A 234 29.91 6.02 -6.02
C LEU A 234 29.09 7.22 -6.48
N GLU A 235 28.30 7.82 -5.61
CA GLU A 235 27.57 9.07 -5.91
C GLU A 235 28.54 10.23 -6.17
N TRP A 236 29.61 10.39 -5.38
CA TRP A 236 30.63 11.41 -5.63
C TRP A 236 31.38 11.21 -6.95
N LEU A 237 31.66 9.97 -7.31
CA LEU A 237 32.28 9.62 -8.60
C LEU A 237 31.34 9.94 -9.78
N ASP A 238 30.06 9.63 -9.68
CA ASP A 238 29.05 9.95 -10.71
C ASP A 238 28.91 11.46 -10.91
N GLN A 239 28.96 12.23 -9.83
CA GLN A 239 28.98 13.69 -9.84
C GLN A 239 30.32 14.29 -10.26
N GLN A 240 31.35 13.49 -10.54
CA GLN A 240 32.74 13.91 -10.80
C GLN A 240 33.30 14.84 -9.72
N ARG A 241 32.88 14.68 -8.48
CA ARG A 241 33.29 15.47 -7.32
C ARG A 241 34.69 15.07 -6.87
N PRO A 242 35.70 15.96 -6.90
CA PRO A 242 37.04 15.63 -6.44
C PRO A 242 37.08 15.33 -4.94
N PHE A 243 37.88 14.34 -4.53
CA PHE A 243 38.07 14.01 -3.11
C PHE A 243 39.41 13.30 -2.89
N SER A 244 39.94 13.42 -1.65
CA SER A 244 41.05 12.64 -1.15
C SER A 244 40.53 11.48 -0.32
N LEU A 245 40.89 10.25 -0.66
CA LEU A 245 40.57 9.04 0.08
C LEU A 245 41.76 8.67 0.97
N ILE A 246 41.53 8.53 2.27
CA ILE A 246 42.50 8.10 3.29
C ILE A 246 42.06 6.75 3.79
N LEU A 247 42.88 5.73 3.59
CA LEU A 247 42.73 4.43 4.22
C LEU A 247 43.64 4.38 5.48
N LEU A 248 43.07 4.07 6.63
CA LEU A 248 43.69 4.08 7.92
C LEU A 248 43.63 2.68 8.54
N ASP A 249 44.73 2.22 9.10
CA ASP A 249 44.80 0.95 9.84
C ASP A 249 45.50 1.20 11.18
N LEU A 250 44.92 0.67 12.27
CA LEU A 250 45.48 0.81 13.62
C LEU A 250 46.66 -0.10 13.82
N ASP A 251 47.84 0.49 14.09
CA ASP A 251 49.04 -0.24 14.33
C ASP A 251 48.98 -1.01 15.67
N GLU A 252 49.27 -2.31 15.61
CA GLU A 252 49.35 -3.16 16.82
C GLU A 252 48.04 -3.21 17.63
N PHE A 253 46.87 -3.09 16.97
CA PHE A 253 45.59 -3.18 17.65
C PHE A 253 45.29 -4.55 18.27
N LYS A 254 45.76 -5.65 17.64
CA LYS A 254 45.54 -6.99 18.13
C LYS A 254 46.06 -7.20 19.57
N PRO A 255 47.29 -6.78 19.98
CA PRO A 255 47.73 -6.82 21.37
C PRO A 255 46.78 -6.20 22.39
N ILE A 256 46.04 -5.15 22.05
CA ILE A 256 45.01 -4.55 22.95
C ILE A 256 43.92 -5.60 23.26
N ASN A 257 43.44 -6.29 22.25
CA ASN A 257 42.49 -7.37 22.45
C ASN A 257 43.05 -8.55 23.25
N ASP A 258 44.24 -8.94 22.92
CA ASP A 258 44.87 -10.13 23.53
C ASP A 258 45.22 -9.91 25.02
N ILE A 259 45.62 -8.68 25.42
CA ILE A 259 46.02 -8.35 26.79
C ILE A 259 44.82 -7.87 27.63
N HIS A 260 43.98 -6.97 27.10
CA HIS A 260 42.90 -6.30 27.86
C HIS A 260 41.50 -6.86 27.57
N GLY A 261 41.40 -7.74 26.56
CA GLY A 261 40.16 -8.39 26.12
C GLY A 261 39.39 -7.57 25.08
N HIS A 262 38.46 -8.20 24.38
CA HIS A 262 37.71 -7.61 23.29
C HIS A 262 36.91 -6.34 23.68
N ASN A 263 36.42 -6.26 24.91
CA ASN A 263 35.70 -5.03 25.38
C ASN A 263 36.64 -3.81 25.40
N ALA A 264 37.91 -3.99 25.68
CA ALA A 264 38.88 -2.88 25.62
C ALA A 264 39.19 -2.46 24.20
N GLY A 265 39.28 -3.44 23.27
CA GLY A 265 39.40 -3.15 21.84
C GLY A 265 38.17 -2.47 21.28
N ASP A 266 36.97 -2.90 21.65
CA ASP A 266 35.73 -2.27 21.26
C ASP A 266 35.66 -0.81 21.75
N ALA A 267 36.02 -0.56 23.00
CA ALA A 267 36.09 0.79 23.57
C ALA A 267 37.13 1.67 22.84
N MET A 268 38.30 1.11 22.49
CA MET A 268 39.31 1.81 21.69
C MET A 268 38.76 2.18 20.30
N LEU A 269 38.09 1.24 19.58
CA LEU A 269 37.51 1.50 18.26
C LEU A 269 36.42 2.60 18.33
N GLN A 270 35.61 2.60 19.39
CA GLN A 270 34.63 3.67 19.64
C GLN A 270 35.33 5.03 19.90
N HIS A 271 36.37 5.03 20.72
CA HIS A 271 37.16 6.22 20.97
C HIS A 271 37.79 6.78 19.68
N ILE A 272 38.41 5.93 18.87
CA ILE A 272 38.96 6.36 17.56
C ILE A 272 37.87 6.93 16.66
N ALA A 273 36.71 6.31 16.58
CA ALA A 273 35.59 6.80 15.79
C ALA A 273 35.13 8.22 16.24
N GLU A 274 35.11 8.48 17.56
CA GLU A 274 34.82 9.80 18.10
C GLU A 274 35.91 10.82 17.75
N GLN A 275 37.19 10.42 17.86
CA GLN A 275 38.30 11.28 17.47
C GLN A 275 38.24 11.63 15.97
N LEU A 276 37.93 10.68 15.10
CA LEU A 276 37.76 10.93 13.66
C LEU A 276 36.62 11.94 13.42
N LYS A 277 35.45 11.76 14.06
CA LYS A 277 34.30 12.70 13.93
C LYS A 277 34.64 14.13 14.39
N LEU A 278 35.47 14.29 15.40
CA LEU A 278 35.85 15.61 15.93
C LEU A 278 36.88 16.34 15.05
N ASN A 279 37.64 15.60 14.24
CA ASN A 279 38.76 16.14 13.46
C ASN A 279 38.54 16.16 11.94
N VAL A 280 37.33 15.76 11.49
CA VAL A 280 36.92 15.73 10.08
C VAL A 280 35.62 16.52 9.98
N ARG A 281 35.36 17.18 8.84
CA ARG A 281 34.16 18.01 8.62
C ARG A 281 32.90 17.16 8.56
N ALA A 282 31.75 17.72 8.87
CA ALA A 282 30.46 17.02 8.81
C ALA A 282 30.09 16.55 7.39
N ASP A 283 30.57 17.25 6.36
CA ASP A 283 30.30 16.92 4.93
C ASP A 283 31.29 15.90 4.35
N ASP A 284 32.30 15.50 5.12
CA ASP A 284 33.24 14.45 4.76
C ASP A 284 32.72 13.10 5.18
N LEU A 285 33.18 12.04 4.53
CA LEU A 285 32.77 10.67 4.81
C LEU A 285 33.74 10.03 5.77
N ILE A 286 33.22 9.40 6.83
CA ILE A 286 33.98 8.55 7.73
C ILE A 286 33.33 7.18 7.80
N CYS A 287 34.13 6.13 7.68
CA CYS A 287 33.67 4.76 7.61
C CYS A 287 34.58 3.83 8.41
N ARG A 288 34.00 2.84 9.09
CA ARG A 288 34.74 1.66 9.51
C ARG A 288 34.77 0.63 8.37
N TRP A 289 35.95 0.51 7.73
CA TRP A 289 36.11 -0.29 6.52
C TRP A 289 36.11 -1.79 6.80
N GLY A 290 36.71 -2.20 7.95
CA GLY A 290 36.69 -3.57 8.44
C GLY A 290 37.62 -3.74 9.63
N GLY A 291 37.30 -4.60 10.60
CA GLY A 291 38.16 -4.85 11.75
C GLY A 291 38.65 -3.59 12.46
N ASP A 292 39.95 -3.31 12.32
CA ASP A 292 40.69 -2.14 12.82
C ASP A 292 41.00 -1.11 11.71
N GLU A 293 40.39 -1.24 10.53
CA GLU A 293 40.55 -0.35 9.40
C GLU A 293 39.43 0.69 9.32
N PHE A 294 39.79 1.95 9.03
CA PHE A 294 38.89 3.05 8.77
C PHE A 294 39.18 3.66 7.40
N LEU A 295 38.13 4.20 6.77
CA LEU A 295 38.24 4.95 5.54
C LEU A 295 37.64 6.33 5.75
N ILE A 296 38.37 7.38 5.30
CA ILE A 296 37.92 8.75 5.35
C ILE A 296 37.99 9.29 3.92
N ALA A 297 36.94 9.97 3.48
CA ALA A 297 36.99 10.68 2.20
C ALA A 297 36.69 12.17 2.44
N LEU A 298 37.61 13.02 2.01
CA LEU A 298 37.59 14.47 2.16
C LEU A 298 37.21 15.09 0.83
N ALA A 299 36.06 15.74 0.77
CA ALA A 299 35.53 16.28 -0.48
C ALA A 299 36.06 17.69 -0.79
N ASN A 300 36.36 17.96 -2.06
CA ASN A 300 36.77 19.30 -2.55
C ASN A 300 37.90 19.90 -1.71
N ILE A 301 38.97 19.16 -1.51
CA ILE A 301 40.09 19.53 -0.65
C ILE A 301 41.39 19.51 -1.44
N SER A 302 42.34 20.35 -1.08
CA SER A 302 43.69 20.37 -1.63
C SER A 302 44.60 19.34 -0.95
N ASP A 303 45.68 18.97 -1.63
CA ASP A 303 46.71 18.07 -1.08
C ASP A 303 47.32 18.59 0.20
N GLN A 304 47.53 19.92 0.29
CA GLN A 304 48.07 20.53 1.53
C GLN A 304 47.13 20.40 2.69
N GLU A 305 45.86 20.70 2.52
CA GLU A 305 44.85 20.52 3.56
C GLU A 305 44.68 19.04 3.93
N THR A 306 44.75 18.11 2.95
CA THR A 306 44.74 16.67 3.22
C THR A 306 45.94 16.24 4.09
N LYS A 307 47.15 16.79 3.82
CA LYS A 307 48.36 16.56 4.65
C LYS A 307 48.16 17.06 6.06
N ASP A 308 47.59 18.24 6.21
CA ASP A 308 47.35 18.85 7.52
C ASP A 308 46.38 18.01 8.35
N ILE A 309 45.27 17.53 7.74
CA ILE A 309 44.31 16.62 8.36
C ILE A 309 44.99 15.28 8.70
N ALA A 310 45.71 14.66 7.78
CA ALA A 310 46.40 13.39 8.02
C ALA A 310 47.41 13.51 9.17
N THR A 311 48.18 14.62 9.22
CA THR A 311 49.12 14.92 10.32
C THR A 311 48.40 15.08 11.65
N ASN A 312 47.24 15.72 11.68
CA ASN A 312 46.43 15.86 12.87
C ASN A 312 45.87 14.52 13.33
N LEU A 313 45.31 13.71 12.40
CA LEU A 313 44.78 12.41 12.72
C LEU A 313 45.80 11.45 13.30
N THR A 314 47.04 11.38 12.77
CA THR A 314 48.10 10.56 13.35
C THR A 314 48.44 10.96 14.79
N LYS A 315 48.43 12.25 15.09
CA LYS A 315 48.70 12.76 16.47
C LYS A 315 47.55 12.45 17.43
N VAL A 316 46.29 12.69 16.99
CA VAL A 316 45.11 12.54 17.85
C VAL A 316 44.85 11.05 18.14
N ILE A 317 45.05 10.17 17.18
CA ILE A 317 44.92 8.71 17.37
C ILE A 317 45.98 8.17 18.34
N ALA A 318 47.21 8.71 18.32
CA ALA A 318 48.27 8.29 19.20
C ALA A 318 48.13 8.86 20.65
N THR A 319 47.09 9.62 20.95
CA THR A 319 46.86 10.09 22.31
C THR A 319 46.43 8.95 23.24
N PRO A 320 46.95 8.89 24.48
CA PRO A 320 46.57 7.85 25.43
C PRO A 320 45.06 7.88 25.75
N PHE A 321 44.40 6.74 25.70
CA PHE A 321 42.99 6.56 26.05
C PHE A 321 42.87 5.82 27.40
N ASN A 322 42.15 6.38 28.37
CA ASN A 322 41.93 5.77 29.67
C ASN A 322 40.69 4.88 29.64
N TYR A 323 40.90 3.58 29.79
CA TYR A 323 39.84 2.57 29.84
C TYR A 323 39.74 2.00 31.27
N THR A 324 38.53 1.94 31.83
CA THR A 324 38.29 1.40 33.17
C THR A 324 37.62 0.03 33.06
N LYS A 325 38.20 -0.98 33.68
CA LYS A 325 37.67 -2.34 33.78
C LYS A 325 37.67 -2.77 35.25
N ALA A 326 36.52 -3.13 35.80
CA ALA A 326 36.38 -3.59 37.20
C ALA A 326 37.12 -2.69 38.20
N ASP A 327 36.89 -1.37 38.11
CA ASP A 327 37.49 -0.29 38.92
C ASP A 327 39.02 -0.12 38.78
N GLN A 328 39.64 -0.78 37.82
CA GLN A 328 41.04 -0.60 37.46
C GLN A 328 41.16 0.24 36.18
N ALA A 329 41.88 1.35 36.27
CA ALA A 329 42.18 2.20 35.12
C ALA A 329 43.37 1.64 34.34
N HIS A 330 43.18 1.47 33.04
CA HIS A 330 44.21 1.07 32.10
C HIS A 330 44.43 2.18 31.08
N THR A 331 45.63 2.54 30.80
CA THR A 331 45.96 3.48 29.74
C THR A 331 46.28 2.70 28.47
N LEU A 332 45.46 2.82 27.46
CA LEU A 332 45.63 2.21 26.16
C LEU A 332 46.22 3.23 25.19
N VAL A 333 47.19 2.76 24.39
CA VAL A 333 47.81 3.59 23.33
C VAL A 333 47.81 2.77 22.04
N VAL A 334 47.39 3.41 20.96
CA VAL A 334 47.44 2.84 19.61
C VAL A 334 47.93 3.93 18.65
N SER A 335 48.64 3.59 17.61
CA SER A 335 48.93 4.50 16.50
C SER A 335 48.26 4.04 15.23
N ALA A 336 48.35 4.82 14.15
CA ALA A 336 47.76 4.46 12.89
C ALA A 336 48.69 4.75 11.72
N SER A 337 48.65 3.86 10.74
CA SER A 337 49.29 4.04 9.43
C SER A 337 48.23 4.45 8.41
N LEU A 338 48.47 5.58 7.67
CA LEU A 338 47.50 6.15 6.74
C LEU A 338 48.06 6.10 5.31
N GLY A 339 47.27 5.66 4.37
CA GLY A 339 47.55 5.76 2.94
C GLY A 339 46.51 6.65 2.22
N ILE A 340 47.01 7.52 1.33
CA ILE A 340 46.18 8.57 0.71
C ILE A 340 46.19 8.39 -0.81
N ALA A 341 45.01 8.41 -1.44
CA ALA A 341 44.81 8.46 -2.87
C ALA A 341 43.80 9.54 -3.25
N CYS A 342 44.07 10.29 -4.32
CA CYS A 342 43.23 11.42 -4.77
C CYS A 342 42.47 11.07 -6.04
N TYR A 343 41.19 11.42 -6.08
CA TYR A 343 40.36 11.37 -7.27
C TYR A 343 40.29 12.77 -7.91
N PRO A 344 40.49 12.89 -9.25
CA PRO A 344 40.72 11.84 -10.25
C PRO A 344 42.18 11.49 -10.49
N GLU A 345 43.15 12.09 -9.80
CA GLU A 345 44.58 12.07 -10.10
C GLU A 345 45.19 10.65 -10.11
N HIS A 346 44.92 9.88 -9.05
CA HIS A 346 45.53 8.55 -8.87
C HIS A 346 44.71 7.44 -9.52
N ALA A 347 43.37 7.57 -9.58
CA ALA A 347 42.49 6.63 -10.26
C ALA A 347 41.09 7.24 -10.48
N THR A 348 40.30 6.63 -11.40
CA THR A 348 38.95 7.06 -11.74
C THR A 348 37.86 6.10 -11.26
N SER A 349 38.22 4.99 -10.62
CA SER A 349 37.26 4.03 -10.04
C SER A 349 37.52 3.85 -8.56
N LEU A 350 36.45 3.61 -7.77
CA LEU A 350 36.55 3.41 -6.33
C LEU A 350 37.51 2.27 -5.98
N LYS A 351 37.40 1.15 -6.70
CA LYS A 351 38.27 -0.01 -6.45
C LYS A 351 39.75 0.35 -6.61
N ALA A 352 40.11 1.02 -7.69
CA ALA A 352 41.50 1.42 -7.95
C ALA A 352 41.99 2.46 -6.95
N LEU A 353 41.14 3.42 -6.51
CA LEU A 353 41.48 4.40 -5.49
C LEU A 353 41.79 3.74 -4.13
N VAL A 354 40.99 2.76 -3.74
CA VAL A 354 41.21 2.00 -2.50
C VAL A 354 42.50 1.20 -2.61
N GLU A 355 42.78 0.56 -3.75
CA GLU A 355 44.02 -0.16 -4.02
C GLU A 355 45.25 0.77 -3.94
N CYS A 356 45.19 1.97 -4.52
CA CYS A 356 46.26 2.97 -4.43
C CYS A 356 46.51 3.41 -2.97
N ALA A 357 45.44 3.70 -2.22
CA ALA A 357 45.57 4.05 -0.81
C ALA A 357 46.15 2.90 0.04
N ASP A 358 45.74 1.66 -0.21
CA ASP A 358 46.25 0.48 0.47
C ASP A 358 47.75 0.31 0.25
N VAL A 359 48.24 0.45 -0.98
CA VAL A 359 49.68 0.40 -1.30
C VAL A 359 50.48 1.47 -0.53
N ALA A 360 49.97 2.70 -0.48
CA ALA A 360 50.56 3.80 0.27
C ALA A 360 50.59 3.51 1.77
N MET A 361 49.49 3.01 2.34
CA MET A 361 49.37 2.63 3.76
C MET A 361 50.34 1.47 4.12
N TYR A 362 50.40 0.46 3.29
CA TYR A 362 51.29 -0.70 3.50
C TYR A 362 52.76 -0.26 3.52
N THR A 363 53.13 0.72 2.71
CA THR A 363 54.51 1.28 2.72
C THR A 363 54.82 1.89 4.07
N ILE A 364 53.91 2.66 4.69
CA ILE A 364 54.09 3.26 6.02
C ILE A 364 54.14 2.18 7.10
N LYS A 365 53.26 1.17 7.05
CA LYS A 365 53.26 0.06 8.02
C LYS A 365 54.61 -0.66 8.11
N ARG A 366 55.30 -0.78 6.97
CA ARG A 366 56.61 -1.47 6.92
C ARG A 366 57.80 -0.61 7.29
N THR A 367 57.71 0.70 7.21
CA THR A 367 58.84 1.62 7.39
C THR A 367 58.85 2.35 8.73
N SER A 368 57.80 3.13 8.99
CA SER A 368 57.82 4.10 10.09
C SER A 368 56.70 3.90 11.11
N LYS A 369 55.55 3.28 10.72
CA LYS A 369 54.32 3.32 11.49
C LYS A 369 53.97 4.75 11.98
N ASN A 370 52.78 4.97 12.54
CA ASN A 370 52.30 6.24 13.05
C ASN A 370 52.58 7.43 12.10
N ASN A 371 52.30 7.25 10.81
CA ASN A 371 52.61 8.23 9.78
C ASN A 371 51.65 8.07 8.59
N PHE A 372 51.78 8.89 7.57
CA PHE A 372 51.00 8.80 6.35
C PHE A 372 51.85 8.90 5.11
N ALA A 373 51.35 8.37 3.98
CA ALA A 373 51.90 8.60 2.66
C ALA A 373 50.82 8.79 1.62
N PHE A 374 51.10 9.64 0.62
CA PHE A 374 50.35 9.68 -0.62
C PHE A 374 50.82 8.53 -1.53
N TYR A 375 49.87 7.96 -2.27
CA TYR A 375 50.19 7.10 -3.38
C TYR A 375 51.09 7.82 -4.37
N GLN A 376 52.13 7.17 -4.85
CA GLN A 376 53.01 7.72 -5.89
C GLN A 376 52.77 6.90 -7.16
N ILE A 377 52.52 7.59 -8.29
CA ILE A 377 52.30 7.00 -9.61
C ILE A 377 53.64 6.46 -10.16
#